data_056e4528fa7c081d2e61d17ddea26268
#
_entry.id   056e4528fa7c081d2e61d17ddea26268
#
_cell.length_a   1.000
_cell.length_b   1.000
_cell.length_c   1.000
_cell.angle_alpha   90.00
_cell.angle_beta   90.00
_cell.angle_gamma   90.00
#
_symmetry.space_group_name_H-M   'P 1'
#
loop_
_entity.id
_entity.type
_entity.pdbx_description
1 polymer ?
#
loop_
_entity_poly.entity_id
_entity_poly.type
_entity_poly.pdbx_seq_one_letter_code
_entity_poly.pdbx_strand_id
1 'polypeptide(L)'
;MYRRPRRHDLEVFLVHPGGPHFAKKDYGYWTIPKGEYLDGEEPLEAAVREFHEETGFDASGKFLELGWIKQKGGKIVSAWAFEGDCDPGKLVSNYCEVEWPPKSGRLIEIPEVDRGAWLSLAEAKARIKPTQIPLVDRLSLALDGKVGK
;
A
#
# COMPACT_ATOMS: atom_id res chain seq x y z
N MET A 1 -5.81 3.23 -1.55
CA MET A 1 -7.06 3.32 -2.34
C MET A 1 -8.11 2.41 -1.74
N TYR A 2 -9.33 2.88 -1.67
CA TYR A 2 -10.48 2.08 -1.22
C TYR A 2 -11.61 2.22 -2.21
N ARG A 3 -12.55 1.26 -2.18
CA ARG A 3 -13.76 1.30 -2.99
C ARG A 3 -14.91 0.65 -2.23
N ARG A 4 -16.13 0.93 -2.67
CA ARG A 4 -17.35 0.32 -2.14
C ARG A 4 -18.13 -0.26 -3.31
N PRO A 5 -17.83 -1.52 -3.71
CA PRO A 5 -18.51 -2.14 -4.85
C PRO A 5 -19.99 -2.34 -4.60
N ARG A 6 -20.39 -2.44 -3.32
CA ARG A 6 -21.77 -2.49 -2.87
C ARG A 6 -21.93 -1.53 -1.70
N ARG A 7 -23.16 -1.15 -1.42
CA ARG A 7 -23.50 -0.11 -0.46
C ARG A 7 -22.81 -0.21 0.92
N HIS A 8 -22.58 -1.41 1.42
CA HIS A 8 -21.96 -1.64 2.73
C HIS A 8 -20.63 -2.35 2.69
N ASP A 9 -20.16 -2.70 1.50
CA ASP A 9 -18.90 -3.42 1.33
C ASP A 9 -17.77 -2.44 1.11
N LEU A 10 -16.85 -2.38 2.06
CA LEU A 10 -15.65 -1.59 1.93
C LEU A 10 -14.49 -2.52 1.59
N GLU A 11 -13.78 -2.19 0.52
CA GLU A 11 -12.58 -2.91 0.12
C GLU A 11 -11.41 -1.95 0.04
N VAL A 12 -10.24 -2.45 0.38
CA VAL A 12 -8.98 -1.70 0.28
C VAL A 12 -8.05 -2.39 -0.69
N PHE A 13 -7.26 -1.59 -1.38
CA PHE A 13 -6.27 -2.09 -2.33
C PHE A 13 -4.92 -2.21 -1.65
N LEU A 14 -4.42 -3.43 -1.53
CA LEU A 14 -3.11 -3.69 -0.98
C LEU A 14 -2.21 -4.29 -2.05
N VAL A 15 -0.91 -4.15 -1.87
CA VAL A 15 0.09 -4.66 -2.80
C VAL A 15 1.00 -5.66 -2.09
N HIS A 16 1.49 -6.62 -2.87
CA HIS A 16 2.41 -7.65 -2.40
C HIS A 16 3.83 -7.30 -2.85
N PRO A 17 4.81 -7.35 -1.95
CA PRO A 17 6.20 -7.04 -2.33
C PRO A 17 6.74 -8.06 -3.31
N GLY A 18 7.49 -7.59 -4.31
CA GLY A 18 8.06 -8.42 -5.35
C GLY A 18 9.38 -9.06 -4.95
N GLY A 19 9.91 -9.87 -5.86
CA GLY A 19 11.19 -10.51 -5.73
C GLY A 19 11.18 -11.86 -5.02
N PRO A 20 12.31 -12.61 -5.12
CA PRO A 20 12.37 -13.97 -4.62
C PRO A 20 12.28 -14.09 -3.10
N HIS A 21 12.69 -13.03 -2.37
CA HIS A 21 12.62 -13.04 -0.91
C HIS A 21 11.19 -13.14 -0.40
N PHE A 22 10.23 -12.55 -1.12
CA PHE A 22 8.82 -12.49 -0.71
C PHE A 22 7.91 -13.41 -1.52
N ALA A 23 8.46 -14.14 -2.49
CA ALA A 23 7.65 -14.90 -3.44
C ALA A 23 6.66 -15.88 -2.79
N LYS A 24 7.05 -16.47 -1.66
CA LYS A 24 6.22 -17.45 -0.93
C LYS A 24 5.60 -16.87 0.34
N LYS A 25 5.74 -15.57 0.57
CA LYS A 25 5.17 -14.90 1.74
C LYS A 25 3.79 -14.37 1.40
N ASP A 26 2.88 -14.40 2.35
CA ASP A 26 1.51 -13.92 2.15
C ASP A 26 1.04 -13.18 3.42
N TYR A 27 0.40 -13.88 4.35
CA TYR A 27 -0.15 -13.24 5.55
C TYR A 27 0.90 -12.45 6.33
N GLY A 28 0.61 -11.18 6.59
CA GLY A 28 1.53 -10.30 7.32
C GLY A 28 2.59 -9.62 6.46
N TYR A 29 2.53 -9.79 5.12
CA TYR A 29 3.52 -9.22 4.20
C TYR A 29 2.95 -8.22 3.21
N TRP A 30 1.63 -8.19 3.02
CA TRP A 30 1.01 -7.19 2.16
C TRP A 30 1.14 -5.81 2.79
N THR A 31 1.10 -4.78 1.97
CA THR A 31 1.34 -3.41 2.42
C THR A 31 0.51 -2.42 1.61
N ILE A 32 0.33 -1.23 2.16
CA ILE A 32 -0.15 -0.11 1.34
C ILE A 32 0.98 0.27 0.37
N PRO A 33 0.65 0.78 -0.84
CA PRO A 33 1.69 1.35 -1.71
C PRO A 33 2.37 2.50 -0.96
N LYS A 34 3.69 2.46 -0.89
CA LYS A 34 4.44 3.43 -0.11
C LYS A 34 5.87 3.57 -0.63
N GLY A 35 6.51 4.67 -0.29
CA GLY A 35 7.90 4.91 -0.63
C GLY A 35 8.48 6.02 0.23
N GLU A 36 9.63 6.52 -0.17
CA GLU A 36 10.35 7.55 0.58
C GLU A 36 10.16 8.92 -0.06
N TYR A 37 10.25 9.96 0.78
CA TYR A 37 10.22 11.34 0.31
C TYR A 37 11.49 11.67 -0.45
N LEU A 38 11.35 12.46 -1.51
CA LEU A 38 12.49 13.13 -2.12
C LEU A 38 12.69 14.46 -1.41
N ASP A 39 13.92 14.99 -1.45
CA ASP A 39 14.24 16.28 -0.82
C ASP A 39 13.33 17.38 -1.37
N GLY A 40 12.71 18.13 -0.47
CA GLY A 40 11.81 19.22 -0.84
C GLY A 40 10.41 18.77 -1.25
N GLU A 41 10.13 17.48 -1.23
CA GLU A 41 8.83 16.94 -1.61
C GLU A 41 7.87 16.94 -0.41
N GLU A 42 6.64 17.42 -0.63
CA GLU A 42 5.61 17.34 0.39
C GLU A 42 5.15 15.89 0.60
N PRO A 43 4.81 15.48 1.83
CA PRO A 43 4.43 14.09 2.11
C PRO A 43 3.31 13.54 1.24
N LEU A 44 2.25 14.31 1.00
CA LEU A 44 1.16 13.85 0.14
C LEU A 44 1.60 13.70 -1.32
N GLU A 45 2.40 14.63 -1.81
CA GLU A 45 2.94 14.55 -3.17
C GLU A 45 3.80 13.30 -3.33
N ALA A 46 4.61 12.97 -2.31
CA ALA A 46 5.40 11.76 -2.29
C ALA A 46 4.52 10.51 -2.33
N ALA A 47 3.44 10.50 -1.55
CA ALA A 47 2.52 9.37 -1.52
C ALA A 47 1.84 9.15 -2.89
N VAL A 48 1.43 10.24 -3.54
CA VAL A 48 0.80 10.18 -4.88
C VAL A 48 1.81 9.65 -5.91
N ARG A 49 3.03 10.15 -5.88
CA ARG A 49 4.09 9.72 -6.79
C ARG A 49 4.42 8.24 -6.60
N GLU A 50 4.60 7.81 -5.35
CA GLU A 50 4.94 6.42 -5.03
C GLU A 50 3.81 5.45 -5.40
N PHE A 51 2.56 5.88 -5.20
CA PHE A 51 1.42 5.08 -5.61
C PHE A 51 1.47 4.79 -7.11
N HIS A 52 1.74 5.81 -7.92
CA HIS A 52 1.86 5.64 -9.37
C HIS A 52 3.06 4.76 -9.74
N GLU A 53 4.21 4.98 -9.12
CA GLU A 53 5.42 4.20 -9.42
C GLU A 53 5.24 2.72 -9.10
N GLU A 54 4.61 2.40 -7.99
CA GLU A 54 4.47 1.02 -7.55
C GLU A 54 3.29 0.28 -8.18
N THR A 55 2.29 0.98 -8.69
CA THR A 55 1.07 0.34 -9.21
C THR A 55 0.77 0.64 -10.67
N GLY A 56 1.28 1.74 -11.21
CA GLY A 56 0.91 2.23 -12.53
C GLY A 56 -0.42 2.96 -12.55
N PHE A 57 -1.14 3.00 -11.43
CA PHE A 57 -2.42 3.70 -11.32
C PHE A 57 -2.20 5.09 -10.75
N ASP A 58 -3.15 5.98 -11.01
CA ASP A 58 -3.08 7.35 -10.49
C ASP A 58 -3.95 7.52 -9.26
N ALA A 59 -3.41 8.21 -8.26
CA ALA A 59 -4.15 8.63 -7.08
C ALA A 59 -4.74 10.01 -7.35
N SER A 60 -6.05 10.16 -7.18
CA SER A 60 -6.72 11.42 -7.46
C SER A 60 -7.99 11.56 -6.61
N GLY A 61 -8.57 12.74 -6.68
CA GLY A 61 -9.78 13.05 -5.95
C GLY A 61 -9.50 13.60 -4.57
N LYS A 62 -10.38 13.30 -3.63
CA LYS A 62 -10.29 13.80 -2.26
C LYS A 62 -9.48 12.84 -1.40
N PHE A 63 -8.47 13.38 -0.71
CA PHE A 63 -7.61 12.58 0.17
C PHE A 63 -8.03 12.73 1.63
N LEU A 64 -8.14 11.59 2.31
CA LEU A 64 -8.39 11.54 3.75
C LEU A 64 -7.08 11.27 4.47
N GLU A 65 -6.67 12.15 5.36
CA GLU A 65 -5.46 11.93 6.14
C GLU A 65 -5.71 10.86 7.21
N LEU A 66 -4.89 9.82 7.21
CA LEU A 66 -4.99 8.73 8.20
C LEU A 66 -3.94 8.86 9.30
N GLY A 67 -3.10 9.91 9.25
CA GLY A 67 -2.05 10.11 10.22
C GLY A 67 -0.82 9.27 9.92
N TRP A 68 -0.08 8.97 10.96
CA TRP A 68 1.17 8.24 10.81
C TRP A 68 1.21 7.03 11.73
N ILE A 69 2.08 6.10 11.35
CA ILE A 69 2.40 4.93 12.17
C ILE A 69 3.92 4.78 12.22
N LYS A 70 4.38 4.05 13.23
CA LYS A 70 5.79 3.72 13.36
C LYS A 70 5.97 2.25 13.02
N GLN A 71 6.78 1.97 12.01
CA GLN A 71 7.09 0.61 11.61
C GLN A 71 8.23 0.02 12.44
N LYS A 72 8.41 -1.28 12.33
CA LYS A 72 9.53 -1.99 12.92
C LYS A 72 10.84 -1.34 12.46
N GLY A 73 11.73 -1.06 13.39
CA GLY A 73 12.96 -0.32 13.07
C GLY A 73 12.85 1.19 13.24
N GLY A 74 11.70 1.70 13.66
CA GLY A 74 11.51 3.12 13.97
C GLY A 74 11.10 4.02 12.82
N LYS A 75 10.94 3.48 11.61
CA LYS A 75 10.56 4.28 10.45
C LYS A 75 9.12 4.76 10.55
N ILE A 76 8.91 6.05 10.31
CA ILE A 76 7.58 6.68 10.32
C ILE A 76 6.97 6.61 8.93
N VAL A 77 5.71 6.20 8.86
CA VAL A 77 4.93 6.17 7.62
C VAL A 77 3.68 7.01 7.80
N SER A 78 3.54 8.04 6.99
CA SER A 78 2.32 8.85 6.92
C SER A 78 1.44 8.31 5.79
N ALA A 79 0.12 8.31 6.00
CA ALA A 79 -0.79 7.69 5.06
C ALA A 79 -2.01 8.55 4.77
N TRP A 80 -2.50 8.43 3.55
CA TRP A 80 -3.74 9.05 3.08
C TRP A 80 -4.56 8.00 2.37
N ALA A 81 -5.87 8.17 2.38
CA ALA A 81 -6.79 7.31 1.65
C ALA A 81 -7.53 8.11 0.60
N PHE A 82 -7.84 7.49 -0.51
CA PHE A 82 -8.69 8.09 -1.54
C PHE A 82 -9.58 7.01 -2.14
N GLU A 83 -10.76 7.42 -2.58
CA GLU A 83 -11.70 6.53 -3.24
C GLU A 83 -11.32 6.37 -4.70
N GLY A 84 -11.28 5.14 -5.18
CA GLY A 84 -10.94 4.85 -6.56
C GLY A 84 -11.21 3.40 -6.90
N ASP A 85 -10.97 3.05 -8.15
CA ASP A 85 -11.12 1.69 -8.63
C ASP A 85 -10.02 1.38 -9.63
N CYS A 86 -9.69 0.12 -9.76
CA CYS A 86 -8.71 -0.34 -10.74
C CYS A 86 -8.87 -1.83 -10.97
N ASP A 87 -8.37 -2.28 -12.11
CA ASP A 87 -8.20 -3.69 -12.40
C ASP A 87 -6.82 -4.13 -11.91
N PRO A 88 -6.73 -4.95 -10.85
CA PRO A 88 -5.43 -5.39 -10.34
C PRO A 88 -4.55 -6.09 -11.39
N GLY A 89 -5.18 -6.71 -12.38
CA GLY A 89 -4.46 -7.38 -13.48
C GLY A 89 -3.68 -6.42 -14.38
N LYS A 90 -3.96 -5.12 -14.27
CA LYS A 90 -3.27 -4.07 -15.05
C LYS A 90 -2.18 -3.37 -14.26
N LEU A 91 -1.87 -3.84 -13.07
CA LEU A 91 -0.81 -3.27 -12.23
C LEU A 91 0.53 -3.34 -12.95
N VAL A 92 1.26 -2.23 -12.94
CA VAL A 92 2.62 -2.13 -13.48
C VAL A 92 3.49 -1.45 -12.44
N SER A 93 4.42 -2.19 -11.87
CA SER A 93 5.33 -1.69 -10.84
C SER A 93 6.64 -1.20 -11.44
N ASN A 94 7.25 -0.23 -10.77
CA ASN A 94 8.65 0.10 -11.01
C ASN A 94 9.55 -1.06 -10.55
N TYR A 95 10.83 -0.99 -10.91
CA TYR A 95 11.80 -2.02 -10.59
C TYR A 95 12.88 -1.46 -9.68
N CYS A 96 13.49 -2.35 -8.91
CA CYS A 96 14.63 -2.01 -8.07
C CYS A 96 15.65 -3.15 -8.10
N GLU A 97 16.88 -2.86 -7.69
CA GLU A 97 17.92 -3.87 -7.60
C GLU A 97 18.01 -4.41 -6.17
N VAL A 98 18.14 -5.72 -6.05
CA VAL A 98 18.36 -6.36 -4.75
C VAL A 98 19.47 -7.38 -4.90
N GLU A 99 20.18 -7.63 -3.80
CA GLU A 99 21.20 -8.69 -3.75
C GLU A 99 20.51 -10.03 -3.56
N TRP A 100 20.75 -10.94 -4.49
CA TRP A 100 20.16 -12.28 -4.40
C TRP A 100 21.08 -13.32 -5.02
N PRO A 101 21.38 -14.45 -4.38
CA PRO A 101 21.01 -14.76 -2.99
C PRO A 101 21.64 -13.78 -1.99
N PRO A 102 21.14 -13.74 -0.74
CA PRO A 102 21.71 -12.84 0.28
C PRO A 102 23.22 -13.06 0.43
N LYS A 103 23.97 -11.96 0.53
CA LYS A 103 25.43 -11.94 0.70
C LYS A 103 26.21 -12.57 -0.47
N SER A 104 25.59 -12.74 -1.62
CA SER A 104 26.24 -13.31 -2.82
C SER A 104 27.05 -12.29 -3.62
N GLY A 105 26.79 -11.00 -3.42
CA GLY A 105 27.35 -9.95 -4.24
C GLY A 105 26.69 -9.82 -5.62
N ARG A 106 25.67 -10.64 -5.91
CA ARG A 106 24.96 -10.62 -7.19
C ARG A 106 23.71 -9.76 -7.08
N LEU A 107 23.59 -8.77 -7.97
CA LEU A 107 22.40 -7.91 -8.04
C LEU A 107 21.46 -8.43 -9.11
N ILE A 108 20.18 -8.49 -8.76
CA ILE A 108 19.11 -8.79 -9.71
C ILE A 108 18.09 -7.68 -9.69
N GLU A 109 17.43 -7.47 -10.83
CA GLU A 109 16.36 -6.49 -10.94
C GLU A 109 15.03 -7.17 -10.67
N ILE A 110 14.22 -6.58 -9.78
CA ILE A 110 12.91 -7.12 -9.41
C ILE A 110 11.86 -6.01 -9.44
N PRO A 111 10.57 -6.34 -9.69
CA PRO A 111 9.52 -5.36 -9.46
C PRO A 111 9.40 -5.10 -7.96
N GLU A 112 9.18 -3.86 -7.57
CA GLU A 112 8.95 -3.55 -6.15
C GLU A 112 7.66 -4.19 -5.64
N VAL A 113 6.66 -4.28 -6.51
CA VAL A 113 5.37 -4.90 -6.24
C VAL A 113 5.08 -5.91 -7.33
N ASP A 114 4.74 -7.14 -6.97
CA ASP A 114 4.45 -8.17 -7.97
C ASP A 114 2.97 -8.33 -8.28
N ARG A 115 2.09 -7.94 -7.37
CA ARG A 115 0.65 -7.99 -7.58
C ARG A 115 -0.08 -7.11 -6.58
N GLY A 116 -1.32 -6.78 -6.91
CA GLY A 116 -2.22 -6.09 -6.00
C GLY A 116 -3.54 -6.82 -5.91
N ALA A 117 -4.31 -6.53 -4.89
CA ALA A 117 -5.62 -7.13 -4.71
C ALA A 117 -6.56 -6.21 -3.94
N TRP A 118 -7.84 -6.31 -4.27
CA TRP A 118 -8.91 -5.73 -3.49
C TRP A 118 -9.30 -6.70 -2.38
N LEU A 119 -9.23 -6.25 -1.14
CA LEU A 119 -9.48 -7.08 0.03
C LEU A 119 -10.55 -6.45 0.91
N SER A 120 -11.41 -7.28 1.49
CA SER A 120 -12.33 -6.83 2.55
C SER A 120 -11.49 -6.33 3.72
N LEU A 121 -12.11 -5.58 4.64
CA LEU A 121 -11.38 -5.12 5.83
C LEU A 121 -10.82 -6.26 6.65
N ALA A 122 -11.59 -7.34 6.81
CA ALA A 122 -11.14 -8.51 7.57
C ALA A 122 -9.92 -9.18 6.91
N GLU A 123 -9.97 -9.39 5.59
CA GLU A 123 -8.86 -9.97 4.84
C GLU A 123 -7.64 -9.04 4.84
N ALA A 124 -7.88 -7.73 4.70
CA ALA A 124 -6.80 -6.76 4.72
C ALA A 124 -6.04 -6.80 6.04
N LYS A 125 -6.75 -6.86 7.17
CA LYS A 125 -6.11 -6.93 8.48
C LYS A 125 -5.32 -8.22 8.67
N ALA A 126 -5.77 -9.32 8.09
CA ALA A 126 -5.08 -10.60 8.17
C ALA A 126 -3.81 -10.62 7.33
N ARG A 127 -3.81 -9.94 6.19
CA ARG A 127 -2.71 -10.00 5.21
C ARG A 127 -1.70 -8.88 5.32
N ILE A 128 -2.12 -7.70 5.79
CA ILE A 128 -1.25 -6.52 5.88
C ILE A 128 -0.19 -6.70 6.97
N LYS A 129 0.94 -6.04 6.79
CA LYS A 129 1.97 -5.97 7.84
C LYS A 129 1.33 -5.54 9.16
N PRO A 130 1.59 -6.25 10.26
CA PRO A 130 0.95 -5.92 11.54
C PRO A 130 1.07 -4.45 11.96
N THR A 131 2.20 -3.81 11.68
CA THR A 131 2.42 -2.40 12.02
C THR A 131 1.49 -1.46 11.26
N GLN A 132 0.92 -1.91 10.15
CA GLN A 132 0.01 -1.12 9.31
C GLN A 132 -1.48 -1.38 9.60
N ILE A 133 -1.80 -2.36 10.44
CA ILE A 133 -3.20 -2.65 10.80
C ILE A 133 -3.94 -1.40 11.30
N PRO A 134 -3.33 -0.53 12.13
CA PRO A 134 -4.02 0.68 12.59
C PRO A 134 -4.51 1.57 11.45
N LEU A 135 -3.84 1.57 10.30
CA LEU A 135 -4.27 2.38 9.16
C LEU A 135 -5.62 1.88 8.60
N VAL A 136 -5.82 0.56 8.57
CA VAL A 136 -7.10 -0.02 8.13
C VAL A 136 -8.22 0.36 9.09
N ASP A 137 -7.94 0.30 10.40
CA ASP A 137 -8.91 0.69 11.42
C ASP A 137 -9.26 2.18 11.33
N ARG A 138 -8.26 3.03 11.13
CA ARG A 138 -8.47 4.48 10.98
C ARG A 138 -9.30 4.81 9.76
N LEU A 139 -9.08 4.09 8.65
CA LEU A 139 -9.90 4.27 7.44
C LEU A 139 -11.36 3.94 7.73
N SER A 140 -11.61 2.80 8.35
CA SER A 140 -12.96 2.37 8.70
C SER A 140 -13.67 3.41 9.56
N LEU A 141 -12.98 3.89 10.59
CA LEU A 141 -13.55 4.92 11.49
C LEU A 141 -13.82 6.23 10.77
N ALA A 142 -12.92 6.67 9.90
CA ALA A 142 -13.09 7.92 9.15
C ALA A 142 -14.29 7.86 8.23
N LEU A 143 -14.51 6.72 7.56
CA LEU A 143 -15.63 6.55 6.65
C LEU A 143 -16.96 6.37 7.40
N ASP A 144 -16.97 5.64 8.49
CA ASP A 144 -18.15 5.45 9.32
C ASP A 144 -18.62 6.78 9.95
N GLY A 145 -17.66 7.59 10.41
CA GLY A 145 -17.96 8.91 10.95
C GLY A 145 -18.61 9.84 9.94
N LYS A 146 -18.33 9.66 8.65
CA LYS A 146 -18.96 10.43 7.58
C LYS A 146 -20.34 9.91 7.21
N VAL A 147 -20.54 8.60 7.29
CA VAL A 147 -21.81 7.94 6.91
C VAL A 147 -22.83 8.07 8.04
N GLY A 148 -22.39 8.09 9.30
CA GLY A 148 -23.25 8.21 10.47
C GLY A 148 -23.84 9.62 10.68
N LYS A 149 -23.54 10.51 9.79
CA LYS A 149 -24.07 11.86 9.79
C LYS A 149 -24.96 12.06 8.58
#